data_f4282d6c1ac701d05b1eb4b84c9a8ed4
#
_entry.id   f4282d6c1ac701d05b1eb4b84c9a8ed4
#
_cell.length_a   1.000
_cell.length_b   1.000
_cell.length_c   1.000
_cell.angle_alpha   90.00
_cell.angle_beta   90.00
_cell.angle_gamma   90.00
#
_symmetry.space_group_name_H-M   'P 1'
#
loop_
_entity.id
_entity.type
_entity.pdbx_description
1 polymer ?
#
loop_
_entity_poly.entity_id
_entity_poly.type
_entity_poly.pdbx_seq_one_letter_code
_entity_poly.pdbx_strand_id
1 'polypeptide(L)'
;MSQILVTKRTGEKEPLDLDKFHKVVSFACDGLSGVSASEVEIKSHIQFYNGITTSEIQECIIKASSELISEETPNYQFVAGRLINYHLRKQVFGKFEPDNLYDHYEKISDLGHYDKELGLVYTLEEWDVLDKYIKHDRDLSLTYAAMEQFRGKYLVKNRVTGQIFETPQIAYMLIAMTLFQSYAKETRLKYVKDYYDMISQHYVSLPTPIMAGVRTPQRQFSSCVLIETDDSLDSINATSSAIVKYVSQKAGIGVGLGSIRAIGSPIRGGDAVHTGVVPFARLFQSAVKSCSQGGVRGGAATVYYPIWHLEAEDLLVLKNNKGTEMNRLRQMDYGVQFNKLMYERLVTGGNITLFSPKDVPGLYDAFFADQDKFRELYEKAERTRSIRKKTIPAVELFSMFMQERKDTGRIYLMNVDHANDHGSFLPDKAPIRQSNLCAEVTLPCKPLRDINDGVGKKMLVRIPKSQYQAYLKWKQENPNMALVTTEDLD
;
A
#
# COMPACT_ATOMS: atom_id res chain seq x y z
N MET A 1 -1.30 13.55 51.56
CA MET A 1 -1.37 13.52 50.07
C MET A 1 -2.84 13.40 49.72
N SER A 2 -3.39 14.28 48.89
CA SER A 2 -4.77 14.18 48.43
C SER A 2 -4.91 12.90 47.57
N GLN A 3 -5.89 12.06 47.92
CA GLN A 3 -6.18 10.81 47.21
C GLN A 3 -6.59 11.14 45.77
N ILE A 4 -5.88 10.57 44.77
CA ILE A 4 -6.21 10.76 43.35
C ILE A 4 -7.55 10.06 43.08
N LEU A 5 -8.52 10.79 42.53
CA LEU A 5 -9.77 10.24 42.03
C LEU A 5 -9.62 9.88 40.57
N VAL A 6 -10.11 8.71 40.18
CA VAL A 6 -10.10 8.17 38.80
C VAL A 6 -11.52 8.15 38.26
N THR A 7 -11.69 8.59 37.03
CA THR A 7 -12.97 8.53 36.29
C THR A 7 -13.06 7.25 35.52
N LYS A 8 -14.04 6.42 35.81
CA LYS A 8 -14.33 5.18 35.09
C LYS A 8 -14.96 5.45 33.71
N ARG A 9 -14.99 4.42 32.86
CA ARG A 9 -15.71 4.47 31.56
C ARG A 9 -17.20 4.74 31.71
N THR A 10 -17.80 4.38 32.85
CA THR A 10 -19.19 4.69 33.20
C THR A 10 -19.43 6.15 33.59
N GLY A 11 -18.36 6.95 33.79
CA GLY A 11 -18.42 8.32 34.30
C GLY A 11 -18.34 8.41 35.84
N GLU A 12 -18.39 7.30 36.54
CA GLU A 12 -18.24 7.26 38.00
C GLU A 12 -16.81 7.61 38.42
N LYS A 13 -16.67 8.27 39.59
CA LYS A 13 -15.37 8.58 40.19
C LYS A 13 -15.12 7.69 41.40
N GLU A 14 -13.94 7.08 41.44
CA GLU A 14 -13.48 6.29 42.60
C GLU A 14 -12.03 6.62 42.92
N PRO A 15 -11.55 6.34 44.13
CA PRO A 15 -10.14 6.44 44.46
C PRO A 15 -9.28 5.54 43.57
N LEU A 16 -8.08 6.00 43.22
CA LEU A 16 -7.10 5.20 42.52
C LEU A 16 -6.78 3.92 43.31
N ASP A 17 -7.08 2.76 42.72
CA ASP A 17 -6.77 1.46 43.30
C ASP A 17 -5.38 1.00 42.82
N LEU A 18 -4.39 1.16 43.70
CA LEU A 18 -3.01 0.80 43.41
C LEU A 18 -2.81 -0.72 43.26
N ASP A 19 -3.63 -1.54 43.91
CA ASP A 19 -3.53 -3.00 43.76
C ASP A 19 -3.97 -3.46 42.39
N LYS A 20 -5.05 -2.88 41.85
CA LYS A 20 -5.48 -3.13 40.47
C LYS A 20 -4.44 -2.64 39.47
N PHE A 21 -3.86 -1.49 39.72
CA PHE A 21 -2.81 -0.92 38.88
C PHE A 21 -1.59 -1.86 38.86
N HIS A 22 -1.10 -2.25 40.03
CA HIS A 22 0.02 -3.17 40.19
C HIS A 22 -0.22 -4.53 39.45
N LYS A 23 -1.42 -5.11 39.60
CA LYS A 23 -1.78 -6.38 38.94
C LYS A 23 -1.67 -6.30 37.41
N VAL A 24 -2.09 -5.18 36.82
CA VAL A 24 -2.02 -5.00 35.34
C VAL A 24 -0.58 -4.89 34.87
N VAL A 25 0.26 -4.13 35.58
CA VAL A 25 1.67 -3.97 35.21
C VAL A 25 2.43 -5.28 35.44
N SER A 26 2.20 -5.94 36.56
CA SER A 26 2.81 -7.26 36.87
C SER A 26 2.44 -8.31 35.83
N PHE A 27 1.17 -8.40 35.43
CA PHE A 27 0.74 -9.27 34.33
C PHE A 27 1.51 -8.98 33.04
N ALA A 28 1.75 -7.73 32.71
CA ALA A 28 2.47 -7.38 31.49
C ALA A 28 3.98 -7.75 31.56
N CYS A 29 4.56 -7.75 32.76
CA CYS A 29 5.97 -8.13 32.99
C CYS A 29 6.17 -9.64 33.17
N ASP A 30 5.11 -10.42 33.40
CA ASP A 30 5.21 -11.82 33.75
C ASP A 30 5.95 -12.64 32.70
N GLY A 31 6.90 -13.48 33.17
CA GLY A 31 7.73 -14.34 32.32
C GLY A 31 8.76 -13.62 31.43
N LEU A 32 8.93 -12.31 31.56
CA LEU A 32 9.94 -11.54 30.80
C LEU A 32 11.16 -11.24 31.68
N SER A 33 12.37 -11.49 31.17
CA SER A 33 13.62 -11.14 31.82
C SER A 33 14.01 -9.67 31.58
N GLY A 34 14.71 -9.05 32.54
CA GLY A 34 15.26 -7.69 32.41
C GLY A 34 14.19 -6.59 32.40
N VAL A 35 13.03 -6.83 33.00
CA VAL A 35 11.96 -5.85 33.17
C VAL A 35 11.52 -5.77 34.63
N SER A 36 11.07 -4.61 35.08
CA SER A 36 10.60 -4.35 36.43
C SER A 36 9.25 -3.66 36.42
N ALA A 37 8.26 -4.27 37.08
CA ALA A 37 6.95 -3.65 37.24
C ALA A 37 7.06 -2.31 38.00
N SER A 38 7.90 -2.25 39.05
CA SER A 38 8.08 -1.04 39.82
C SER A 38 8.66 0.12 39.03
N GLU A 39 9.55 -0.12 38.06
CA GLU A 39 10.05 0.96 37.17
C GLU A 39 8.95 1.54 36.30
N VAL A 40 8.11 0.70 35.72
CA VAL A 40 6.95 1.14 34.92
C VAL A 40 5.98 1.94 35.80
N GLU A 41 5.70 1.46 37.03
CA GLU A 41 4.79 2.09 37.96
C GLU A 41 5.28 3.49 38.40
N ILE A 42 6.54 3.59 38.80
CA ILE A 42 7.14 4.87 39.20
C ILE A 42 7.09 5.87 38.05
N LYS A 43 7.51 5.42 36.85
CA LYS A 43 7.58 6.28 35.68
C LYS A 43 6.19 6.75 35.22
N SER A 44 5.17 5.91 35.35
CA SER A 44 3.80 6.23 34.92
C SER A 44 3.07 7.07 35.99
N HIS A 45 3.28 6.81 37.29
CA HIS A 45 2.58 7.49 38.37
C HIS A 45 2.83 9.02 38.42
N ILE A 46 4.00 9.46 37.98
CA ILE A 46 4.36 10.89 37.87
C ILE A 46 3.40 11.64 36.94
N GLN A 47 2.73 10.94 35.99
CA GLN A 47 1.82 11.53 35.02
C GLN A 47 0.35 11.56 35.49
N PHE A 48 0.02 10.98 36.66
CA PHE A 48 -1.34 10.92 37.15
C PHE A 48 -1.78 12.22 37.84
N TYR A 49 -3.02 12.60 37.56
CA TYR A 49 -3.66 13.80 38.13
C TYR A 49 -5.07 13.47 38.62
N ASN A 50 -5.62 14.34 39.45
CA ASN A 50 -6.96 14.14 40.01
C ASN A 50 -8.04 14.28 38.94
N GLY A 51 -8.88 13.24 38.81
CA GLY A 51 -9.91 13.14 37.76
C GLY A 51 -9.45 12.40 36.46
N ILE A 52 -8.20 11.92 36.40
CA ILE A 52 -7.70 11.13 35.28
C ILE A 52 -8.62 9.95 34.98
N THR A 53 -8.83 9.66 33.68
CA THR A 53 -9.66 8.52 33.28
C THR A 53 -8.87 7.22 33.31
N THR A 54 -9.59 6.09 33.46
CA THR A 54 -8.96 4.76 33.37
C THR A 54 -8.30 4.50 32.02
N SER A 55 -8.77 5.14 30.95
CA SER A 55 -8.16 5.07 29.61
C SER A 55 -6.83 5.82 29.58
N GLU A 56 -6.78 7.02 30.11
CA GLU A 56 -5.55 7.83 30.20
C GLU A 56 -4.51 7.15 31.08
N ILE A 57 -4.90 6.52 32.20
CA ILE A 57 -3.98 5.71 33.01
C ILE A 57 -3.33 4.61 32.16
N GLN A 58 -4.11 3.89 31.34
CA GLN A 58 -3.56 2.85 30.47
C GLN A 58 -2.58 3.43 29.43
N GLU A 59 -2.90 4.55 28.80
CA GLU A 59 -1.97 5.21 27.87
C GLU A 59 -0.70 5.71 28.58
N CYS A 60 -0.79 6.22 29.82
CA CYS A 60 0.39 6.58 30.63
C CYS A 60 1.30 5.37 30.90
N ILE A 61 0.72 4.20 31.23
CA ILE A 61 1.51 2.98 31.49
C ILE A 61 2.17 2.48 30.20
N ILE A 62 1.43 2.49 29.09
CA ILE A 62 1.96 2.11 27.78
C ILE A 62 3.13 3.00 27.40
N LYS A 63 2.97 4.32 27.54
CA LYS A 63 4.01 5.29 27.25
C LYS A 63 5.23 5.10 28.15
N ALA A 64 5.02 4.97 29.47
CA ALA A 64 6.11 4.72 30.42
C ALA A 64 6.92 3.47 30.06
N SER A 65 6.22 2.37 29.71
CA SER A 65 6.87 1.13 29.28
C SER A 65 7.63 1.29 27.96
N SER A 66 7.06 2.02 26.99
CA SER A 66 7.71 2.24 25.70
C SER A 66 8.98 3.10 25.80
N GLU A 67 9.02 4.03 26.75
CA GLU A 67 10.20 4.86 27.04
C GLU A 67 11.32 4.12 27.81
N LEU A 68 11.05 2.91 28.31
CA LEU A 68 12.04 2.03 28.93
C LEU A 68 12.68 1.06 27.92
N ILE A 69 12.26 1.08 26.66
CA ILE A 69 12.86 0.25 25.62
C ILE A 69 14.25 0.79 25.29
N SER A 70 15.28 -0.02 25.49
CA SER A 70 16.67 0.29 25.13
C SER A 70 17.41 -0.98 24.67
N GLU A 71 18.67 -0.85 24.27
CA GLU A 71 19.51 -2.00 23.91
C GLU A 71 19.75 -2.92 25.13
N GLU A 72 19.84 -2.35 26.36
CA GLU A 72 20.03 -3.07 27.60
C GLU A 72 18.73 -3.72 28.11
N THR A 73 17.57 -3.10 27.81
CA THR A 73 16.26 -3.52 28.30
C THR A 73 15.23 -3.71 27.17
N PRO A 74 15.52 -4.55 26.14
CA PRO A 74 14.71 -4.66 24.95
C PRO A 74 13.32 -5.28 25.23
N ASN A 75 13.18 -6.05 26.31
CA ASN A 75 11.93 -6.76 26.61
C ASN A 75 10.79 -5.83 27.09
N TYR A 76 11.06 -4.57 27.41
CA TYR A 76 9.98 -3.60 27.62
C TYR A 76 9.11 -3.40 26.36
N GLN A 77 9.59 -3.74 25.16
CA GLN A 77 8.74 -3.76 23.96
C GLN A 77 7.57 -4.73 24.08
N PHE A 78 7.75 -5.87 24.75
CA PHE A 78 6.68 -6.84 25.01
C PHE A 78 5.79 -6.38 26.18
N VAL A 79 6.35 -5.76 27.20
CA VAL A 79 5.55 -5.16 28.30
C VAL A 79 4.58 -4.14 27.72
N ALA A 80 5.08 -3.19 26.92
CA ALA A 80 4.24 -2.18 26.28
C ALA A 80 3.21 -2.81 25.31
N GLY A 81 3.60 -3.82 24.53
CA GLY A 81 2.69 -4.57 23.65
C GLY A 81 1.55 -5.26 24.40
N ARG A 82 1.86 -5.92 25.52
CA ARG A 82 0.86 -6.59 26.39
C ARG A 82 -0.08 -5.59 27.05
N LEU A 83 0.41 -4.43 27.47
CA LEU A 83 -0.40 -3.36 28.02
C LEU A 83 -1.35 -2.77 26.97
N ILE A 84 -0.91 -2.60 25.72
CA ILE A 84 -1.77 -2.20 24.62
C ILE A 84 -2.86 -3.26 24.40
N ASN A 85 -2.50 -4.56 24.37
CA ASN A 85 -3.47 -5.63 24.19
C ASN A 85 -4.50 -5.65 25.32
N TYR A 86 -4.07 -5.50 26.57
CA TYR A 86 -4.95 -5.40 27.72
C TYR A 86 -5.95 -4.25 27.59
N HIS A 87 -5.46 -3.07 27.22
CA HIS A 87 -6.29 -1.89 27.00
C HIS A 87 -7.26 -2.09 25.84
N LEU A 88 -6.78 -2.64 24.73
CA LEU A 88 -7.56 -2.93 23.52
C LEU A 88 -8.70 -3.89 23.80
N ARG A 89 -8.45 -5.01 24.49
CA ARG A 89 -9.53 -5.96 24.87
C ARG A 89 -10.64 -5.29 25.66
N LYS A 90 -10.28 -4.42 26.63
CA LYS A 90 -11.27 -3.64 27.38
C LYS A 90 -11.99 -2.59 26.54
N GLN A 91 -11.38 -2.05 25.52
CA GLN A 91 -12.05 -1.13 24.60
C GLN A 91 -13.06 -1.87 23.72
N VAL A 92 -12.68 -3.05 23.22
CA VAL A 92 -13.47 -3.85 22.27
C VAL A 92 -14.62 -4.61 22.96
N PHE A 93 -14.31 -5.29 24.07
CA PHE A 93 -15.26 -6.20 24.74
C PHE A 93 -15.83 -5.65 26.06
N GLY A 94 -15.33 -4.52 26.57
CA GLY A 94 -15.68 -4.02 27.92
C GLY A 94 -14.99 -4.79 29.07
N LYS A 95 -14.41 -5.94 28.79
CA LYS A 95 -13.71 -6.86 29.72
C LYS A 95 -12.41 -7.36 29.09
N PHE A 96 -11.63 -8.13 29.84
CA PHE A 96 -10.37 -8.70 29.32
C PHE A 96 -10.61 -9.95 28.45
N GLU A 97 -11.57 -10.78 28.85
CA GLU A 97 -11.96 -11.99 28.13
C GLU A 97 -12.70 -11.60 26.84
N PRO A 98 -12.31 -12.15 25.69
CA PRO A 98 -13.02 -11.95 24.43
C PRO A 98 -14.47 -12.45 24.49
N ASP A 99 -15.33 -11.80 23.71
CA ASP A 99 -16.68 -12.28 23.45
C ASP A 99 -16.62 -13.47 22.45
N ASN A 100 -17.70 -14.25 22.37
CA ASN A 100 -17.84 -15.28 21.34
C ASN A 100 -17.69 -14.67 19.95
N LEU A 101 -16.99 -15.37 19.03
CA LEU A 101 -16.65 -14.87 17.71
C LEU A 101 -17.88 -14.47 16.88
N TYR A 102 -18.94 -15.31 16.91
CA TYR A 102 -20.14 -15.04 16.14
C TYR A 102 -20.93 -13.85 16.69
N ASP A 103 -21.14 -13.80 18.01
CA ASP A 103 -21.85 -12.69 18.66
C ASP A 103 -21.14 -11.36 18.41
N HIS A 104 -19.81 -11.39 18.49
CA HIS A 104 -19.00 -10.23 18.20
C HIS A 104 -19.08 -9.80 16.73
N TYR A 105 -18.97 -10.78 15.81
CA TYR A 105 -19.11 -10.54 14.37
C TYR A 105 -20.48 -9.96 14.03
N GLU A 106 -21.58 -10.55 14.52
CA GLU A 106 -22.94 -10.10 14.27
C GLU A 106 -23.12 -8.63 14.70
N LYS A 107 -22.74 -8.31 15.94
CA LYS A 107 -22.79 -6.96 16.50
C LYS A 107 -22.06 -5.92 15.62
N ILE A 108 -20.86 -6.23 15.15
CA ILE A 108 -20.06 -5.28 14.37
C ILE A 108 -20.50 -5.24 12.90
N SER A 109 -21.03 -6.35 12.39
CA SER A 109 -21.67 -6.44 11.06
C SER A 109 -22.94 -5.59 10.98
N ASP A 110 -23.75 -5.57 12.03
CA ASP A 110 -24.94 -4.71 12.10
C ASP A 110 -24.61 -3.23 12.13
N LEU A 111 -23.45 -2.86 12.69
CA LEU A 111 -22.91 -1.51 12.60
C LEU A 111 -22.35 -1.16 11.20
N GLY A 112 -22.34 -2.12 10.27
CA GLY A 112 -21.85 -1.92 8.89
C GLY A 112 -20.33 -1.95 8.74
N HIS A 113 -19.58 -2.42 9.76
CA HIS A 113 -18.13 -2.46 9.71
C HIS A 113 -17.56 -3.77 9.18
N TYR A 114 -18.24 -4.90 9.39
CA TYR A 114 -17.91 -6.18 8.76
C TYR A 114 -18.81 -6.49 7.59
N ASP A 115 -18.31 -7.30 6.67
CA ASP A 115 -19.08 -7.82 5.55
C ASP A 115 -20.10 -8.86 6.03
N LYS A 116 -21.37 -8.65 5.69
CA LYS A 116 -22.47 -9.54 6.08
C LYS A 116 -22.44 -10.92 5.41
N GLU A 117 -21.62 -11.07 4.37
CA GLU A 117 -21.54 -12.32 3.60
C GLU A 117 -21.05 -13.51 4.44
N LEU A 118 -20.12 -13.29 5.38
CA LEU A 118 -19.61 -14.37 6.25
C LEU A 118 -20.70 -15.04 7.08
N GLY A 119 -21.65 -14.27 7.63
CA GLY A 119 -22.78 -14.79 8.39
C GLY A 119 -23.77 -15.61 7.56
N LEU A 120 -23.75 -15.46 6.23
CA LEU A 120 -24.58 -16.23 5.31
C LEU A 120 -23.90 -17.51 4.83
N VAL A 121 -22.56 -17.54 4.83
CA VAL A 121 -21.77 -18.64 4.28
C VAL A 121 -21.47 -19.71 5.31
N TYR A 122 -21.11 -19.33 6.54
CA TYR A 122 -20.71 -20.24 7.61
C TYR A 122 -21.92 -20.58 8.51
N THR A 123 -22.05 -21.85 8.88
CA THR A 123 -23.08 -22.29 9.85
C THR A 123 -22.67 -21.94 11.28
N LEU A 124 -23.62 -21.89 12.21
CA LEU A 124 -23.34 -21.62 13.63
C LEU A 124 -22.38 -22.64 14.26
N GLU A 125 -22.46 -23.91 13.83
CA GLU A 125 -21.52 -24.94 14.26
C GLU A 125 -20.09 -24.67 13.77
N GLU A 126 -19.94 -24.16 12.55
CA GLU A 126 -18.61 -23.76 12.01
C GLU A 126 -18.05 -22.57 12.77
N TRP A 127 -18.88 -21.58 13.10
CA TRP A 127 -18.49 -20.45 13.94
C TRP A 127 -18.02 -20.93 15.33
N ASP A 128 -18.72 -21.81 15.99
CA ASP A 128 -18.36 -22.37 17.31
C ASP A 128 -17.02 -23.13 17.25
N VAL A 129 -16.80 -23.91 16.19
CA VAL A 129 -15.52 -24.62 15.96
C VAL A 129 -14.37 -23.65 15.78
N LEU A 130 -14.58 -22.53 15.08
CA LEU A 130 -13.54 -21.53 14.83
C LEU A 130 -13.30 -20.63 16.05
N ASP A 131 -14.35 -20.28 16.80
CA ASP A 131 -14.24 -19.57 18.07
C ASP A 131 -13.31 -20.30 19.06
N LYS A 132 -13.57 -21.59 19.28
CA LYS A 132 -12.74 -22.45 20.15
C LYS A 132 -11.32 -22.66 19.63
N TYR A 133 -11.08 -22.44 18.35
CA TYR A 133 -9.77 -22.61 17.74
C TYR A 133 -8.87 -21.37 17.92
N ILE A 134 -9.44 -20.19 18.10
CA ILE A 134 -8.67 -18.94 18.25
C ILE A 134 -7.74 -19.02 19.46
N LYS A 135 -6.48 -18.61 19.26
CA LYS A 135 -5.44 -18.53 20.29
C LYS A 135 -5.18 -17.08 20.68
N HIS A 136 -6.07 -16.52 21.48
CA HIS A 136 -5.99 -15.11 21.91
C HIS A 136 -4.68 -14.74 22.61
N ASP A 137 -4.00 -15.73 23.21
CA ASP A 137 -2.72 -15.51 23.91
C ASP A 137 -1.56 -15.22 22.94
N ARG A 138 -1.70 -15.52 21.65
CA ARG A 138 -0.69 -15.13 20.64
C ARG A 138 -0.49 -13.62 20.59
N ASP A 139 -1.49 -12.82 20.93
CA ASP A 139 -1.38 -11.36 21.02
C ASP A 139 -0.37 -10.90 22.08
N LEU A 140 -0.08 -11.73 23.10
CA LEU A 140 0.88 -11.42 24.16
C LEU A 140 2.35 -11.47 23.69
N SER A 141 2.60 -12.04 22.52
CA SER A 141 3.92 -12.05 21.88
C SER A 141 4.18 -10.86 20.95
N LEU A 142 3.16 -10.01 20.72
CA LEU A 142 3.29 -8.83 19.86
C LEU A 142 4.05 -7.72 20.58
N THR A 143 5.02 -7.13 19.89
CA THR A 143 5.79 -5.99 20.39
C THR A 143 4.97 -4.71 20.42
N TYR A 144 5.48 -3.68 21.13
CA TYR A 144 4.92 -2.33 21.10
C TYR A 144 4.67 -1.81 19.68
N ALA A 145 5.68 -1.88 18.83
CA ALA A 145 5.58 -1.40 17.44
C ALA A 145 4.54 -2.19 16.62
N ALA A 146 4.44 -3.51 16.81
CA ALA A 146 3.44 -4.33 16.16
C ALA A 146 2.02 -3.95 16.60
N MET A 147 1.78 -3.81 17.90
CA MET A 147 0.47 -3.42 18.44
C MET A 147 0.05 -2.01 18.01
N GLU A 148 1.01 -1.06 17.93
CA GLU A 148 0.76 0.28 17.37
C GLU A 148 0.37 0.23 15.88
N GLN A 149 1.00 -0.66 15.09
CA GLN A 149 0.60 -0.89 13.70
C GLN A 149 -0.83 -1.45 13.62
N PHE A 150 -1.18 -2.41 14.48
CA PHE A 150 -2.52 -2.98 14.51
C PHE A 150 -3.56 -1.91 14.82
N ARG A 151 -3.47 -1.24 15.97
CA ARG A 151 -4.46 -0.22 16.36
C ARG A 151 -4.47 1.02 15.46
N GLY A 152 -3.34 1.35 14.89
CA GLY A 152 -3.20 2.50 13.99
C GLY A 152 -3.75 2.27 12.59
N LYS A 153 -3.50 1.08 12.00
CA LYS A 153 -3.72 0.84 10.57
C LYS A 153 -4.64 -0.34 10.23
N TYR A 154 -4.56 -1.45 10.98
CA TYR A 154 -5.09 -2.73 10.50
C TYR A 154 -6.42 -3.11 11.12
N LEU A 155 -6.64 -2.80 12.42
CA LEU A 155 -7.89 -3.14 13.07
C LEU A 155 -9.04 -2.28 12.56
N VAL A 156 -10.20 -2.92 12.41
CA VAL A 156 -11.43 -2.25 12.01
C VAL A 156 -11.84 -1.25 13.10
N LYS A 157 -12.08 -0.01 12.70
CA LYS A 157 -12.43 1.08 13.61
C LYS A 157 -13.36 2.10 12.96
N ASN A 158 -14.15 2.76 13.77
CA ASN A 158 -14.81 3.98 13.37
C ASN A 158 -13.77 5.10 13.27
N ARG A 159 -13.58 5.65 12.08
CA ARG A 159 -12.53 6.64 11.81
C ARG A 159 -12.85 8.03 12.34
N VAL A 160 -14.13 8.31 12.59
CA VAL A 160 -14.58 9.59 13.14
C VAL A 160 -14.37 9.61 14.66
N THR A 161 -14.79 8.55 15.35
CA THR A 161 -14.71 8.46 16.82
C THR A 161 -13.40 7.85 17.33
N GLY A 162 -12.64 7.15 16.47
CA GLY A 162 -11.44 6.39 16.84
C GLY A 162 -11.74 5.05 17.52
N GLN A 163 -13.01 4.68 17.73
CA GLN A 163 -13.39 3.42 18.37
C GLN A 163 -12.92 2.23 17.55
N ILE A 164 -12.17 1.31 18.17
CA ILE A 164 -11.68 0.06 17.60
C ILE A 164 -12.69 -1.04 17.94
N PHE A 165 -12.93 -1.94 16.98
CA PHE A 165 -13.96 -2.97 17.08
C PHE A 165 -13.43 -4.40 17.15
N GLU A 166 -12.12 -4.63 17.11
CA GLU A 166 -11.56 -5.99 17.09
C GLU A 166 -10.14 -6.03 17.69
N THR A 167 -9.71 -7.24 18.03
CA THR A 167 -8.34 -7.56 18.43
C THR A 167 -7.59 -8.25 17.29
N PRO A 168 -6.24 -8.36 17.32
CA PRO A 168 -5.49 -8.99 16.25
C PRO A 168 -5.93 -10.41 15.93
N GLN A 169 -6.23 -11.26 16.95
CA GLN A 169 -6.63 -12.63 16.70
C GLN A 169 -8.03 -12.73 16.06
N ILE A 170 -8.97 -11.88 16.45
CA ILE A 170 -10.27 -11.77 15.76
C ILE A 170 -10.07 -11.35 14.29
N ALA A 171 -9.23 -10.34 14.07
CA ALA A 171 -8.91 -9.90 12.71
C ALA A 171 -8.32 -11.03 11.85
N TYR A 172 -7.35 -11.77 12.36
CA TYR A 172 -6.73 -12.89 11.65
C TYR A 172 -7.73 -14.00 11.33
N MET A 173 -8.58 -14.37 12.28
CA MET A 173 -9.61 -15.40 12.04
C MET A 173 -10.61 -14.97 10.97
N LEU A 174 -11.15 -13.75 11.06
CA LEU A 174 -12.10 -13.23 10.06
C LEU A 174 -11.46 -13.05 8.68
N ILE A 175 -10.17 -12.71 8.60
CA ILE A 175 -9.42 -12.69 7.34
C ILE A 175 -9.36 -14.10 6.73
N ALA A 176 -8.97 -15.09 7.51
CA ALA A 176 -8.91 -16.48 7.05
C ALA A 176 -10.29 -16.97 6.58
N MET A 177 -11.33 -16.75 7.36
CA MET A 177 -12.69 -17.09 6.98
C MET A 177 -13.11 -16.45 5.65
N THR A 178 -12.84 -15.17 5.46
CA THR A 178 -13.21 -14.46 4.22
C THR A 178 -12.48 -15.01 3.01
N LEU A 179 -11.19 -15.32 3.13
CA LEU A 179 -10.39 -15.81 2.01
C LEU A 179 -10.81 -17.21 1.55
N PHE A 180 -11.29 -18.04 2.47
CA PHE A 180 -11.69 -19.43 2.17
C PHE A 180 -13.20 -19.65 2.13
N GLN A 181 -14.02 -18.60 2.19
CA GLN A 181 -15.48 -18.72 2.22
C GLN A 181 -16.09 -19.43 1.01
N SER A 182 -15.44 -19.35 -0.16
CA SER A 182 -15.90 -20.00 -1.39
C SER A 182 -15.43 -21.44 -1.57
N TYR A 183 -14.61 -21.97 -0.65
CA TYR A 183 -14.13 -23.35 -0.70
C TYR A 183 -15.24 -24.31 -0.31
N ALA A 184 -15.11 -25.59 -0.74
CA ALA A 184 -16.07 -26.63 -0.43
C ALA A 184 -16.25 -26.76 1.09
N LYS A 185 -17.51 -26.91 1.54
CA LYS A 185 -17.89 -26.92 2.95
C LYS A 185 -17.11 -27.97 3.78
N GLU A 186 -16.82 -29.11 3.17
CA GLU A 186 -16.13 -30.23 3.81
C GLU A 186 -14.65 -29.94 4.11
N THR A 187 -14.05 -29.01 3.38
CA THR A 187 -12.60 -28.73 3.45
C THR A 187 -12.26 -27.34 3.96
N ARG A 188 -13.19 -26.39 3.85
CA ARG A 188 -12.88 -24.96 4.12
C ARG A 188 -12.40 -24.70 5.54
N LEU A 189 -12.96 -25.40 6.55
CA LEU A 189 -12.52 -25.21 7.94
C LEU A 189 -11.06 -25.60 8.16
N LYS A 190 -10.58 -26.64 7.44
CA LYS A 190 -9.18 -27.00 7.48
C LYS A 190 -8.31 -25.86 6.95
N TYR A 191 -8.64 -25.34 5.77
CA TYR A 191 -7.88 -24.24 5.18
C TYR A 191 -7.93 -22.95 6.01
N VAL A 192 -9.08 -22.63 6.60
CA VAL A 192 -9.23 -21.49 7.52
C VAL A 192 -8.29 -21.64 8.71
N LYS A 193 -8.26 -22.82 9.36
CA LYS A 193 -7.39 -23.08 10.52
C LYS A 193 -5.93 -23.05 10.16
N ASP A 194 -5.53 -23.73 9.09
CA ASP A 194 -4.14 -23.77 8.63
C ASP A 194 -3.63 -22.35 8.30
N TYR A 195 -4.45 -21.57 7.60
CA TYR A 195 -4.09 -20.20 7.23
C TYR A 195 -4.07 -19.26 8.43
N TYR A 196 -5.05 -19.35 9.33
CA TYR A 196 -5.04 -18.62 10.61
C TYR A 196 -3.75 -18.88 11.40
N ASP A 197 -3.33 -20.13 11.50
CA ASP A 197 -2.09 -20.48 12.18
C ASP A 197 -0.87 -19.86 11.49
N MET A 198 -0.80 -19.91 10.17
CA MET A 198 0.32 -19.33 9.41
C MET A 198 0.45 -17.81 9.61
N ILE A 199 -0.67 -17.08 9.57
CA ILE A 199 -0.63 -15.61 9.68
C ILE A 199 -0.52 -15.14 11.13
N SER A 200 -1.18 -15.80 12.08
CA SER A 200 -1.17 -15.42 13.50
C SER A 200 0.12 -15.82 14.23
N GLN A 201 0.90 -16.74 13.68
CA GLN A 201 2.25 -17.10 14.13
C GLN A 201 3.34 -16.41 13.31
N HIS A 202 2.97 -15.49 12.41
CA HIS A 202 3.89 -14.68 11.61
C HIS A 202 4.78 -15.45 10.62
N TYR A 203 4.40 -16.67 10.19
CA TYR A 203 5.07 -17.35 9.09
C TYR A 203 4.85 -16.66 7.75
N VAL A 204 3.71 -15.97 7.60
CA VAL A 204 3.35 -15.19 6.42
C VAL A 204 2.87 -13.82 6.87
N SER A 205 3.37 -12.76 6.24
CA SER A 205 2.85 -11.40 6.39
C SER A 205 1.87 -11.08 5.27
N LEU A 206 0.83 -10.31 5.59
CA LEU A 206 -0.20 -9.94 4.65
C LEU A 206 -0.06 -8.47 4.23
N PRO A 207 -0.36 -8.13 2.97
CA PRO A 207 -0.35 -6.74 2.53
C PRO A 207 -1.44 -5.91 3.23
N THR A 208 -1.18 -4.62 3.37
CA THR A 208 -2.06 -3.67 4.08
C THR A 208 -3.54 -3.75 3.65
N PRO A 209 -3.93 -3.84 2.36
CA PRO A 209 -5.35 -3.92 1.99
C PRO A 209 -6.04 -5.20 2.50
N ILE A 210 -5.33 -6.32 2.55
CA ILE A 210 -5.86 -7.57 3.11
C ILE A 210 -6.03 -7.42 4.62
N MET A 211 -4.97 -6.97 5.32
CA MET A 211 -5.02 -6.79 6.78
C MET A 211 -6.10 -5.81 7.23
N ALA A 212 -6.30 -4.72 6.49
CA ALA A 212 -7.23 -3.66 6.90
C ALA A 212 -8.64 -3.80 6.30
N GLY A 213 -8.83 -4.64 5.26
CA GLY A 213 -10.03 -4.52 4.43
C GLY A 213 -10.78 -5.79 4.10
N VAL A 214 -10.15 -6.97 4.06
CA VAL A 214 -10.78 -8.14 3.41
C VAL A 214 -12.09 -8.60 4.09
N ARG A 215 -12.21 -8.47 5.41
CA ARG A 215 -13.39 -8.80 6.20
C ARG A 215 -14.44 -7.68 6.26
N THR A 216 -14.20 -6.58 5.55
CA THR A 216 -15.08 -5.40 5.51
C THR A 216 -15.79 -5.30 4.16
N PRO A 217 -16.74 -4.38 3.96
CA PRO A 217 -17.35 -4.13 2.66
C PRO A 217 -16.40 -3.67 1.55
N GLN A 218 -15.12 -3.41 1.85
CA GLN A 218 -14.11 -3.01 0.86
C GLN A 218 -13.84 -4.14 -0.15
N ARG A 219 -13.64 -3.77 -1.43
CA ARG A 219 -13.42 -4.74 -2.52
C ARG A 219 -12.12 -4.54 -3.31
N GLN A 220 -11.31 -3.52 -2.99
CA GLN A 220 -10.00 -3.29 -3.62
C GLN A 220 -8.90 -3.78 -2.66
N PHE A 221 -8.14 -4.81 -3.06
CA PHE A 221 -7.14 -5.48 -2.22
C PHE A 221 -5.71 -5.41 -2.76
N SER A 222 -5.50 -4.85 -3.96
CA SER A 222 -4.15 -4.60 -4.46
C SER A 222 -3.49 -3.46 -3.71
N SER A 223 -2.34 -3.72 -3.10
CA SER A 223 -1.60 -2.67 -2.38
C SER A 223 -0.93 -1.67 -3.31
N CYS A 224 -0.55 -2.13 -4.51
CA CYS A 224 0.09 -1.32 -5.54
C CYS A 224 -0.48 -1.65 -6.92
N VAL A 225 -0.49 -0.66 -7.79
CA VAL A 225 -0.87 -0.79 -9.20
C VAL A 225 0.17 -0.10 -10.08
N LEU A 226 0.30 -0.59 -11.33
CA LEU A 226 1.15 -0.04 -12.36
C LEU A 226 0.27 0.62 -13.41
N ILE A 227 0.59 1.87 -13.77
CA ILE A 227 -0.14 2.64 -14.78
C ILE A 227 0.88 3.18 -15.77
N GLU A 228 0.76 2.83 -17.04
CA GLU A 228 1.60 3.37 -18.09
C GLU A 228 0.87 4.48 -18.84
N THR A 229 1.61 5.53 -19.18
CA THR A 229 1.13 6.68 -19.95
C THR A 229 1.71 6.62 -21.35
N ASP A 230 0.88 6.91 -22.36
CA ASP A 230 1.31 7.11 -23.74
C ASP A 230 1.49 8.61 -24.05
N ASP A 231 2.14 8.90 -25.19
CA ASP A 231 2.43 10.26 -25.66
C ASP A 231 1.20 10.92 -26.31
N SER A 232 0.08 10.98 -25.56
CA SER A 232 -1.16 11.66 -25.98
C SER A 232 -1.86 12.28 -24.78
N LEU A 233 -2.61 13.38 -25.02
CA LEU A 233 -3.39 14.03 -23.95
C LEU A 233 -4.48 13.11 -23.38
N ASP A 234 -5.07 12.25 -24.22
CA ASP A 234 -6.09 11.30 -23.76
C ASP A 234 -5.50 10.28 -22.79
N SER A 235 -4.32 9.74 -23.11
CA SER A 235 -3.60 8.82 -22.22
C SER A 235 -3.17 9.50 -20.92
N ILE A 236 -2.65 10.72 -20.99
CA ILE A 236 -2.24 11.51 -19.82
C ILE A 236 -3.44 11.77 -18.91
N ASN A 237 -4.59 12.17 -19.47
CA ASN A 237 -5.82 12.40 -18.71
C ASN A 237 -6.36 11.10 -18.08
N ALA A 238 -6.36 10.00 -18.85
CA ALA A 238 -6.75 8.68 -18.36
C ALA A 238 -5.88 8.23 -17.20
N THR A 239 -4.56 8.41 -17.31
CA THR A 239 -3.60 8.12 -16.25
C THR A 239 -3.88 8.94 -14.98
N SER A 240 -4.10 10.24 -15.11
CA SER A 240 -4.42 11.13 -13.98
C SER A 240 -5.70 10.69 -13.27
N SER A 241 -6.76 10.35 -14.03
CA SER A 241 -8.02 9.85 -13.49
C SER A 241 -7.86 8.51 -12.76
N ALA A 242 -7.09 7.57 -13.33
CA ALA A 242 -6.80 6.29 -12.73
C ALA A 242 -6.01 6.44 -11.42
N ILE A 243 -5.00 7.32 -11.39
CA ILE A 243 -4.23 7.63 -10.17
C ILE A 243 -5.16 8.07 -9.04
N VAL A 244 -6.05 9.04 -9.26
CA VAL A 244 -6.99 9.53 -8.24
C VAL A 244 -7.85 8.39 -7.69
N LYS A 245 -8.40 7.55 -8.57
CA LYS A 245 -9.27 6.44 -8.16
C LYS A 245 -8.53 5.38 -7.35
N TYR A 246 -7.36 4.94 -7.79
CA TYR A 246 -6.59 3.92 -7.08
C TYR A 246 -6.03 4.43 -5.75
N VAL A 247 -5.56 5.68 -5.70
CA VAL A 247 -5.09 6.29 -4.44
C VAL A 247 -6.23 6.38 -3.43
N SER A 248 -7.43 6.80 -3.84
CA SER A 248 -8.59 6.87 -2.94
C SER A 248 -8.95 5.51 -2.34
N GLN A 249 -8.62 4.41 -3.04
CA GLN A 249 -8.83 3.03 -2.59
C GLN A 249 -7.58 2.39 -1.95
N LYS A 250 -6.63 3.20 -1.45
CA LYS A 250 -5.45 2.79 -0.68
C LYS A 250 -4.33 2.12 -1.47
N ALA A 251 -4.31 2.18 -2.80
CA ALA A 251 -3.21 1.67 -3.60
C ALA A 251 -2.04 2.66 -3.70
N GLY A 252 -0.81 2.14 -3.66
CA GLY A 252 0.39 2.84 -4.12
C GLY A 252 0.51 2.73 -5.64
N ILE A 253 1.14 3.71 -6.28
CA ILE A 253 1.16 3.82 -7.74
C ILE A 253 2.59 3.75 -8.28
N GLY A 254 2.84 2.88 -9.27
CA GLY A 254 3.95 3.00 -10.20
C GLY A 254 3.43 3.61 -11.49
N VAL A 255 4.00 4.72 -11.94
CA VAL A 255 3.56 5.40 -13.16
C VAL A 255 4.69 5.52 -14.18
N GLY A 256 4.51 4.96 -15.38
CA GLY A 256 5.44 5.11 -16.50
C GLY A 256 5.11 6.37 -17.30
N LEU A 257 6.07 7.27 -17.45
CA LEU A 257 5.92 8.45 -18.30
C LEU A 257 7.05 8.62 -19.31
N GLY A 258 7.91 7.63 -19.41
CA GLY A 258 9.08 7.66 -20.30
C GLY A 258 8.78 7.66 -21.80
N SER A 259 7.54 7.38 -22.21
CA SER A 259 7.10 7.49 -23.62
C SER A 259 6.76 8.91 -24.04
N ILE A 260 6.50 9.82 -23.09
CA ILE A 260 6.11 11.21 -23.39
C ILE A 260 7.28 11.93 -24.06
N ARG A 261 7.01 12.63 -25.16
CA ARG A 261 8.00 13.40 -25.91
C ARG A 261 8.61 14.53 -25.07
N ALA A 262 9.88 14.80 -25.32
CA ALA A 262 10.60 15.83 -24.58
C ALA A 262 10.18 17.26 -24.95
N ILE A 263 10.53 18.20 -24.06
CA ILE A 263 10.37 19.65 -24.27
C ILE A 263 10.89 20.07 -25.64
N GLY A 264 10.19 20.97 -26.32
CA GLY A 264 10.57 21.49 -27.64
C GLY A 264 10.27 20.54 -28.81
N SER A 265 9.69 19.35 -28.59
CA SER A 265 9.22 18.49 -29.68
C SER A 265 8.04 19.16 -30.41
N PRO A 266 7.99 19.08 -31.77
CA PRO A 266 6.92 19.72 -32.51
C PRO A 266 5.56 19.04 -32.23
N ILE A 267 4.53 19.85 -32.11
CA ILE A 267 3.12 19.44 -32.00
C ILE A 267 2.26 20.23 -33.01
N ARG A 268 1.04 19.75 -33.28
CA ARG A 268 0.09 20.40 -34.22
C ARG A 268 0.69 20.67 -35.61
N GLY A 269 1.42 19.68 -36.17
CA GLY A 269 2.06 19.86 -37.47
C GLY A 269 3.25 20.84 -37.48
N GLY A 270 3.76 21.23 -36.32
CA GLY A 270 4.87 22.17 -36.18
C GLY A 270 4.46 23.59 -35.77
N ASP A 271 3.16 23.88 -35.62
CA ASP A 271 2.67 25.20 -35.20
C ASP A 271 3.00 25.54 -33.74
N ALA A 272 3.28 24.53 -32.93
CA ALA A 272 3.63 24.71 -31.52
C ALA A 272 4.68 23.69 -31.09
N VAL A 273 5.25 23.88 -29.90
CA VAL A 273 6.22 22.99 -29.28
C VAL A 273 5.70 22.43 -27.95
N HIS A 274 6.05 21.19 -27.67
CA HIS A 274 5.70 20.49 -26.45
C HIS A 274 6.42 21.09 -25.25
N THR A 275 5.72 21.17 -24.10
CA THR A 275 6.23 21.76 -22.85
C THR A 275 7.13 20.82 -22.04
N GLY A 276 7.28 19.57 -22.46
CA GLY A 276 8.13 18.57 -21.80
C GLY A 276 7.36 17.66 -20.83
N VAL A 277 8.09 16.77 -20.20
CA VAL A 277 7.58 15.74 -19.28
C VAL A 277 7.24 16.31 -17.90
N VAL A 278 8.03 17.29 -17.43
CA VAL A 278 7.92 17.82 -16.06
C VAL A 278 6.52 18.40 -15.74
N PRO A 279 5.86 19.16 -16.62
CA PRO A 279 4.49 19.65 -16.39
C PRO A 279 3.47 18.51 -16.16
N PHE A 280 3.59 17.40 -16.89
CA PHE A 280 2.71 16.24 -16.74
C PHE A 280 3.04 15.42 -15.49
N ALA A 281 4.32 15.29 -15.14
CA ALA A 281 4.72 14.74 -13.85
C ALA A 281 4.14 15.54 -12.67
N ARG A 282 4.03 16.87 -12.80
CA ARG A 282 3.37 17.76 -11.83
C ARG A 282 1.86 17.50 -11.73
N LEU A 283 1.19 17.29 -12.86
CA LEU A 283 -0.22 16.89 -12.90
C LEU A 283 -0.42 15.57 -12.12
N PHE A 284 0.45 14.57 -12.35
CA PHE A 284 0.38 13.29 -11.65
C PHE A 284 0.68 13.44 -10.15
N GLN A 285 1.64 14.28 -9.75
CA GLN A 285 1.86 14.59 -8.34
C GLN A 285 0.59 15.17 -7.69
N SER A 286 -0.08 16.10 -8.35
CA SER A 286 -1.32 16.70 -7.85
C SER A 286 -2.43 15.65 -7.75
N ALA A 287 -2.56 14.77 -8.74
CA ALA A 287 -3.52 13.65 -8.71
C ALA A 287 -3.24 12.69 -7.54
N VAL A 288 -1.97 12.34 -7.30
CA VAL A 288 -1.55 11.47 -6.18
C VAL A 288 -1.86 12.12 -4.83
N LYS A 289 -1.71 13.44 -4.71
CA LYS A 289 -1.92 14.17 -3.44
C LYS A 289 -3.35 14.65 -3.22
N SER A 290 -4.21 14.57 -4.24
CA SER A 290 -5.62 14.98 -4.15
C SER A 290 -6.46 14.12 -3.20
N CYS A 291 -6.07 12.85 -3.01
CA CYS A 291 -6.78 11.91 -2.14
C CYS A 291 -5.86 11.36 -1.05
N SER A 292 -6.44 11.10 0.11
CA SER A 292 -5.79 10.31 1.15
C SER A 292 -6.16 8.83 1.03
N GLN A 293 -5.22 7.95 1.34
CA GLN A 293 -5.47 6.51 1.41
C GLN A 293 -6.38 6.18 2.61
N GLY A 294 -7.68 6.34 2.40
CA GLY A 294 -8.69 6.08 3.43
C GLY A 294 -8.59 6.97 4.67
N GLY A 295 -8.15 8.23 4.52
CA GLY A 295 -8.06 9.21 5.61
C GLY A 295 -6.86 9.05 6.56
N VAL A 296 -5.98 8.07 6.33
CA VAL A 296 -4.88 7.73 7.27
C VAL A 296 -3.50 8.01 6.67
N ARG A 297 -3.34 7.88 5.35
CA ARG A 297 -2.05 8.01 4.67
C ARG A 297 -2.21 8.82 3.39
N GLY A 298 -1.32 9.78 3.15
CA GLY A 298 -1.27 10.50 1.87
C GLY A 298 -0.94 9.55 0.72
N GLY A 299 -1.45 9.84 -0.49
CA GLY A 299 -1.11 9.12 -1.70
C GLY A 299 0.40 9.15 -1.95
N ALA A 300 0.93 8.06 -2.55
CA ALA A 300 2.34 7.94 -2.92
C ALA A 300 2.47 7.28 -4.28
N ALA A 301 3.44 7.75 -5.07
CA ALA A 301 3.75 7.17 -6.38
C ALA A 301 5.22 7.27 -6.72
N THR A 302 5.70 6.30 -7.52
CA THR A 302 7.01 6.30 -8.16
C THR A 302 6.84 6.50 -9.66
N VAL A 303 7.59 7.44 -10.20
CA VAL A 303 7.59 7.78 -11.63
C VAL A 303 8.75 7.07 -12.32
N TYR A 304 8.45 6.29 -13.37
CA TYR A 304 9.44 5.52 -14.12
C TYR A 304 9.76 6.17 -15.47
N TYR A 305 11.04 6.27 -15.80
CA TYR A 305 11.53 6.81 -17.08
C TYR A 305 12.91 6.25 -17.44
N PRO A 306 13.23 6.11 -18.74
CA PRO A 306 14.54 5.64 -19.18
C PRO A 306 15.61 6.71 -19.00
N ILE A 307 16.83 6.30 -18.60
CA ILE A 307 17.97 7.21 -18.41
C ILE A 307 18.38 7.93 -19.70
N TRP A 308 18.07 7.36 -20.86
CA TRP A 308 18.35 7.94 -22.17
C TRP A 308 17.30 8.96 -22.66
N HIS A 309 16.27 9.25 -21.84
CA HIS A 309 15.29 10.30 -22.18
C HIS A 309 15.96 11.68 -22.26
N LEU A 310 15.56 12.52 -23.23
CA LEU A 310 16.19 13.82 -23.47
C LEU A 310 16.13 14.78 -22.27
N GLU A 311 15.14 14.63 -21.39
CA GLU A 311 14.98 15.39 -20.14
C GLU A 311 15.50 14.63 -18.90
N ALA A 312 16.36 13.61 -19.07
CA ALA A 312 16.81 12.77 -17.94
C ALA A 312 17.50 13.58 -16.85
N GLU A 313 18.31 14.58 -17.21
CA GLU A 313 19.01 15.45 -16.23
C GLU A 313 18.01 16.27 -15.40
N ASP A 314 16.96 16.82 -16.03
CA ASP A 314 15.91 17.57 -15.33
C ASP A 314 15.08 16.67 -14.43
N LEU A 315 14.77 15.44 -14.90
CA LEU A 315 14.03 14.45 -14.13
C LEU A 315 14.81 13.94 -12.92
N LEU A 316 16.12 13.75 -13.02
CA LEU A 316 16.96 13.28 -11.92
C LEU A 316 16.95 14.24 -10.71
N VAL A 317 16.89 15.55 -10.95
CA VAL A 317 16.96 16.55 -9.88
C VAL A 317 15.61 16.91 -9.25
N LEU A 318 14.50 16.37 -9.75
CA LEU A 318 13.15 16.74 -9.28
C LEU A 318 12.92 16.49 -7.79
N LYS A 319 13.59 15.49 -7.20
CA LYS A 319 13.44 15.10 -5.79
C LYS A 319 14.28 15.90 -4.82
N ASN A 320 15.39 16.48 -5.26
CA ASN A 320 16.38 17.08 -4.36
C ASN A 320 15.88 18.35 -3.65
N ASN A 321 16.60 18.76 -2.60
CA ASN A 321 16.27 19.94 -1.81
C ASN A 321 16.86 21.26 -2.35
N LYS A 322 17.56 21.21 -3.51
CA LYS A 322 18.13 22.38 -4.17
C LYS A 322 17.11 23.00 -5.11
N GLY A 323 17.06 24.32 -5.21
CA GLY A 323 16.14 25.05 -6.09
C GLY A 323 14.78 25.34 -5.45
N THR A 324 13.87 25.88 -6.26
CA THR A 324 12.53 26.31 -5.84
C THR A 324 11.49 25.20 -5.99
N GLU A 325 10.34 25.33 -5.32
CA GLU A 325 9.19 24.43 -5.50
C GLU A 325 8.69 24.38 -6.95
N MET A 326 8.87 25.47 -7.71
CA MET A 326 8.48 25.52 -9.12
C MET A 326 9.26 24.52 -9.98
N ASN A 327 10.52 24.21 -9.59
CA ASN A 327 11.43 23.37 -10.36
C ASN A 327 11.61 21.98 -9.75
N ARG A 328 10.80 21.62 -8.76
CA ARG A 328 10.91 20.35 -8.03
C ARG A 328 9.54 19.65 -7.89
N LEU A 329 9.58 18.32 -7.78
CA LEU A 329 8.43 17.46 -7.52
C LEU A 329 8.81 16.48 -6.40
N ARG A 330 8.99 17.01 -5.19
CA ARG A 330 9.54 16.28 -4.03
C ARG A 330 8.61 15.23 -3.43
N GLN A 331 7.33 15.33 -3.72
CA GLN A 331 6.30 14.45 -3.16
C GLN A 331 6.07 13.16 -3.97
N MET A 332 6.85 12.94 -5.03
CA MET A 332 6.93 11.71 -5.80
C MET A 332 8.27 11.01 -5.54
N ASP A 333 8.32 9.71 -5.76
CA ASP A 333 9.55 8.94 -5.87
C ASP A 333 9.85 8.67 -7.36
N TYR A 334 11.07 8.25 -7.68
CA TYR A 334 11.50 8.11 -9.07
C TYR A 334 12.16 6.75 -9.29
N GLY A 335 11.91 6.14 -10.45
CA GLY A 335 12.53 4.90 -10.90
C GLY A 335 13.24 5.11 -12.23
N VAL A 336 14.57 5.14 -12.20
CA VAL A 336 15.39 5.34 -13.40
C VAL A 336 15.69 3.99 -14.03
N GLN A 337 15.41 3.87 -15.33
CA GLN A 337 15.49 2.64 -16.07
C GLN A 337 16.77 2.57 -16.87
N PHE A 338 17.47 1.46 -16.72
CA PHE A 338 18.74 1.16 -17.38
C PHE A 338 18.65 -0.18 -18.12
N ASN A 339 19.54 -0.38 -19.08
CA ASN A 339 19.81 -1.66 -19.72
C ASN A 339 21.32 -1.89 -19.86
N LYS A 340 21.71 -3.05 -20.36
CA LYS A 340 23.11 -3.47 -20.54
C LYS A 340 23.92 -2.45 -21.34
N LEU A 341 23.35 -1.87 -22.42
CA LEU A 341 24.06 -0.89 -23.25
C LEU A 341 24.52 0.32 -22.45
N MET A 342 23.71 0.82 -21.50
CA MET A 342 24.07 1.97 -20.65
C MET A 342 25.26 1.63 -19.75
N TYR A 343 25.31 0.41 -19.20
CA TYR A 343 26.44 -0.04 -18.40
C TYR A 343 27.70 -0.29 -19.23
N GLU A 344 27.57 -0.84 -20.43
CA GLU A 344 28.72 -0.98 -21.36
C GLU A 344 29.35 0.36 -21.69
N ARG A 345 28.53 1.39 -21.95
CA ARG A 345 29.00 2.75 -22.17
C ARG A 345 29.73 3.34 -20.94
N LEU A 346 29.24 3.03 -19.74
CA LEU A 346 29.92 3.45 -18.51
C LEU A 346 31.28 2.76 -18.36
N VAL A 347 31.34 1.44 -18.50
CA VAL A 347 32.57 0.65 -18.29
C VAL A 347 33.65 0.97 -19.33
N THR A 348 33.24 1.26 -20.56
CA THR A 348 34.17 1.62 -21.66
C THR A 348 34.58 3.11 -21.68
N GLY A 349 34.07 3.92 -20.74
CA GLY A 349 34.29 5.37 -20.74
C GLY A 349 33.62 6.10 -21.92
N GLY A 350 32.58 5.52 -22.49
CA GLY A 350 31.83 6.08 -23.60
C GLY A 350 30.80 7.13 -23.18
N ASN A 351 29.97 7.50 -24.15
CA ASN A 351 28.92 8.50 -23.95
C ASN A 351 27.52 7.85 -23.95
N ILE A 352 26.58 8.46 -23.26
CA ILE A 352 25.15 8.20 -23.37
C ILE A 352 24.53 9.36 -24.13
N THR A 353 23.74 9.02 -25.15
CA THR A 353 23.02 10.01 -25.96
C THR A 353 21.55 10.00 -25.57
N LEU A 354 21.04 11.17 -25.22
CA LEU A 354 19.65 11.37 -24.78
C LEU A 354 18.78 11.73 -26.00
N PHE A 355 17.61 11.10 -26.10
CA PHE A 355 16.65 11.29 -27.17
C PHE A 355 15.25 11.59 -26.64
N SER A 356 14.46 12.32 -27.41
CA SER A 356 13.00 12.28 -27.26
C SER A 356 12.48 10.97 -27.86
N PRO A 357 11.67 10.19 -27.15
CA PRO A 357 11.14 8.92 -27.66
C PRO A 357 10.42 9.07 -29.02
N LYS A 358 9.77 10.19 -29.22
CA LYS A 358 9.06 10.53 -30.45
C LYS A 358 9.98 10.68 -31.67
N ASP A 359 11.21 11.14 -31.45
CA ASP A 359 12.18 11.45 -32.51
C ASP A 359 12.87 10.19 -33.04
N VAL A 360 12.77 9.06 -32.32
CA VAL A 360 13.32 7.74 -32.71
C VAL A 360 12.21 6.68 -32.60
N PRO A 361 11.38 6.52 -33.65
CA PRO A 361 10.27 5.56 -33.63
C PRO A 361 10.72 4.13 -33.33
N GLY A 362 10.01 3.48 -32.39
CA GLY A 362 10.27 2.11 -31.96
C GLY A 362 11.39 1.97 -30.91
N LEU A 363 12.16 3.03 -30.59
CA LEU A 363 13.23 2.97 -29.60
C LEU A 363 12.69 2.64 -28.21
N TYR A 364 11.60 3.31 -27.80
CA TYR A 364 11.00 3.11 -26.47
C TYR A 364 10.46 1.69 -26.30
N ASP A 365 9.78 1.14 -27.31
CA ASP A 365 9.28 -0.23 -27.27
C ASP A 365 10.42 -1.26 -27.25
N ALA A 366 11.44 -1.08 -28.12
CA ALA A 366 12.59 -1.97 -28.17
C ALA A 366 13.38 -1.99 -26.85
N PHE A 367 13.44 -0.88 -26.12
CA PHE A 367 14.12 -0.80 -24.83
C PHE A 367 13.65 -1.85 -23.82
N PHE A 368 12.41 -2.27 -23.92
CA PHE A 368 11.82 -3.28 -23.03
C PHE A 368 11.72 -4.66 -23.67
N ALA A 369 11.43 -4.73 -24.96
CA ALA A 369 11.06 -5.97 -25.62
C ALA A 369 12.21 -6.66 -26.36
N ASP A 370 13.22 -5.90 -26.85
CA ASP A 370 14.26 -6.44 -27.74
C ASP A 370 15.55 -5.58 -27.63
N GLN A 371 16.53 -6.08 -26.89
CA GLN A 371 17.77 -5.35 -26.60
C GLN A 371 18.67 -5.19 -27.84
N ASP A 372 18.65 -6.14 -28.78
CA ASP A 372 19.42 -6.04 -30.02
C ASP A 372 18.83 -4.98 -30.94
N LYS A 373 17.51 -4.95 -31.07
CA LYS A 373 16.77 -3.93 -31.80
C LYS A 373 16.95 -2.55 -31.16
N PHE A 374 16.93 -2.47 -29.83
CA PHE A 374 17.21 -1.22 -29.12
C PHE A 374 18.59 -0.68 -29.49
N ARG A 375 19.62 -1.51 -29.42
CA ARG A 375 21.00 -1.13 -29.77
C ARG A 375 21.10 -0.64 -31.20
N GLU A 376 20.52 -1.38 -32.16
CA GLU A 376 20.50 -0.99 -33.57
C GLU A 376 19.90 0.41 -33.77
N LEU A 377 18.71 0.63 -33.23
CA LEU A 377 17.99 1.91 -33.33
C LEU A 377 18.73 3.05 -32.63
N TYR A 378 19.25 2.79 -31.44
CA TYR A 378 19.96 3.74 -30.61
C TYR A 378 21.24 4.24 -31.30
N GLU A 379 22.09 3.33 -31.75
CA GLU A 379 23.35 3.66 -32.43
C GLU A 379 23.11 4.30 -33.82
N LYS A 380 22.03 3.89 -34.52
CA LYS A 380 21.62 4.56 -35.76
C LYS A 380 21.19 5.99 -35.50
N ALA A 381 20.43 6.23 -34.45
CA ALA A 381 20.00 7.58 -34.05
C ALA A 381 21.18 8.45 -33.63
N GLU A 382 22.18 7.89 -32.95
CA GLU A 382 23.43 8.60 -32.62
C GLU A 382 24.15 9.15 -33.86
N ARG A 383 24.19 8.38 -34.96
CA ARG A 383 24.82 8.76 -36.22
C ARG A 383 23.96 9.69 -37.09
N THR A 384 22.65 9.74 -36.85
CA THR A 384 21.74 10.54 -37.68
C THR A 384 21.73 12.01 -37.25
N ARG A 385 22.21 12.90 -38.10
CA ARG A 385 22.36 14.34 -37.80
C ARG A 385 21.04 15.07 -37.61
N SER A 386 19.98 14.67 -38.28
CA SER A 386 18.67 15.33 -38.23
C SER A 386 17.90 15.06 -36.94
N ILE A 387 18.26 14.03 -36.15
CA ILE A 387 17.61 13.72 -34.89
C ILE A 387 18.15 14.65 -33.80
N ARG A 388 17.24 15.31 -33.09
CA ARG A 388 17.55 16.10 -31.91
C ARG A 388 18.03 15.21 -30.77
N LYS A 389 19.19 15.55 -30.21
CA LYS A 389 19.84 14.75 -29.17
C LYS A 389 20.77 15.58 -28.31
N LYS A 390 21.10 15.06 -27.15
CA LYS A 390 22.17 15.55 -26.28
C LYS A 390 23.07 14.38 -25.91
N THR A 391 24.36 14.52 -26.01
CA THR A 391 25.35 13.49 -25.67
C THR A 391 26.10 13.90 -24.42
N ILE A 392 26.21 13.01 -23.45
CA ILE A 392 26.81 13.22 -22.14
C ILE A 392 27.78 12.06 -21.87
N PRO A 393 28.97 12.30 -21.27
CA PRO A 393 29.81 11.22 -20.79
C PRO A 393 29.07 10.31 -19.84
N ALA A 394 29.11 8.98 -20.05
CA ALA A 394 28.37 8.04 -19.23
C ALA A 394 28.72 8.16 -17.75
N VAL A 395 30.01 8.37 -17.43
CA VAL A 395 30.49 8.59 -16.05
C VAL A 395 29.81 9.79 -15.40
N GLU A 396 29.60 10.88 -16.13
CA GLU A 396 28.96 12.10 -15.62
C GLU A 396 27.48 11.84 -15.29
N LEU A 397 26.73 11.23 -16.21
CA LEU A 397 25.32 10.94 -16.03
C LEU A 397 25.06 9.93 -14.90
N PHE A 398 25.90 8.88 -14.82
CA PHE A 398 25.81 7.91 -13.71
C PHE A 398 26.20 8.54 -12.37
N SER A 399 27.20 9.42 -12.34
CA SER A 399 27.60 10.15 -11.12
C SER A 399 26.48 11.05 -10.63
N MET A 400 25.79 11.77 -11.53
CA MET A 400 24.62 12.57 -11.21
C MET A 400 23.50 11.69 -10.63
N PHE A 401 23.17 10.58 -11.27
CA PHE A 401 22.17 9.61 -10.79
C PHE A 401 22.51 9.10 -9.38
N MET A 402 23.75 8.67 -9.15
CA MET A 402 24.20 8.13 -7.86
C MET A 402 24.20 9.20 -6.77
N GLN A 403 24.58 10.44 -7.11
CA GLN A 403 24.55 11.54 -6.16
C GLN A 403 23.11 11.88 -5.74
N GLU A 404 22.19 12.03 -6.69
CA GLU A 404 20.80 12.33 -6.40
C GLU A 404 20.11 11.18 -5.62
N ARG A 405 20.45 9.92 -5.94
CA ARG A 405 20.00 8.74 -5.19
C ARG A 405 20.50 8.76 -3.75
N LYS A 406 21.78 9.07 -3.53
CA LYS A 406 22.39 9.19 -2.20
C LYS A 406 21.74 10.30 -1.38
N ASP A 407 21.57 11.47 -1.99
CA ASP A 407 21.10 12.68 -1.28
C ASP A 407 19.59 12.59 -0.93
N THR A 408 18.81 11.90 -1.73
CA THR A 408 17.34 11.81 -1.55
C THR A 408 16.85 10.50 -0.94
N GLY A 409 17.60 9.41 -1.11
CA GLY A 409 17.22 8.05 -0.65
C GLY A 409 15.98 7.45 -1.35
N ARG A 410 15.43 8.12 -2.38
CA ARG A 410 14.14 7.79 -2.99
C ARG A 410 14.17 7.77 -4.51
N ILE A 411 15.31 7.40 -5.11
CA ILE A 411 15.47 7.18 -6.53
C ILE A 411 15.86 5.72 -6.74
N TYR A 412 14.95 4.94 -7.31
CA TYR A 412 15.16 3.53 -7.62
C TYR A 412 15.95 3.35 -8.90
N LEU A 413 16.65 2.23 -9.00
CA LEU A 413 17.28 1.75 -10.23
C LEU A 413 16.50 0.52 -10.71
N MET A 414 16.11 0.50 -11.98
CA MET A 414 15.43 -0.62 -12.61
C MET A 414 16.20 -1.07 -13.86
N ASN A 415 16.70 -2.31 -13.85
CA ASN A 415 17.32 -2.95 -15.01
C ASN A 415 16.21 -3.61 -15.85
N VAL A 416 15.85 -2.98 -16.95
CA VAL A 416 14.68 -3.40 -17.76
C VAL A 416 14.92 -4.70 -18.50
N ASP A 417 16.13 -4.96 -18.97
CA ASP A 417 16.56 -6.21 -19.57
C ASP A 417 16.48 -7.36 -18.56
N HIS A 418 17.04 -7.23 -17.37
CA HIS A 418 16.94 -8.25 -16.34
C HIS A 418 15.49 -8.53 -15.93
N ALA A 419 14.64 -7.51 -15.83
CA ALA A 419 13.22 -7.68 -15.52
C ALA A 419 12.50 -8.50 -16.59
N ASN A 420 12.88 -8.34 -17.85
CA ASN A 420 12.30 -9.06 -18.98
C ASN A 420 12.93 -10.43 -19.22
N ASP A 421 14.27 -10.55 -19.11
CA ASP A 421 14.99 -11.79 -19.40
C ASP A 421 14.81 -12.84 -18.27
N HIS A 422 14.67 -12.40 -17.02
CA HIS A 422 14.51 -13.27 -15.85
C HIS A 422 13.09 -13.27 -15.27
N GLY A 423 12.17 -12.53 -15.89
CA GLY A 423 10.77 -12.47 -15.50
C GLY A 423 9.97 -13.70 -15.92
N SER A 424 8.74 -13.79 -15.44
CA SER A 424 7.81 -14.88 -15.80
C SER A 424 7.03 -14.62 -17.10
N PHE A 425 7.27 -13.50 -17.77
CA PHE A 425 6.56 -13.07 -18.96
C PHE A 425 7.47 -13.14 -20.19
N LEU A 426 6.87 -13.37 -21.36
CA LEU A 426 7.58 -13.36 -22.64
C LEU A 426 7.68 -11.92 -23.16
N PRO A 427 8.88 -11.34 -23.30
CA PRO A 427 9.04 -9.93 -23.66
C PRO A 427 8.43 -9.54 -25.01
N ASP A 428 8.40 -10.46 -25.98
CA ASP A 428 7.78 -10.28 -27.30
C ASP A 428 6.25 -10.15 -27.24
N LYS A 429 5.61 -10.70 -26.20
CA LYS A 429 4.15 -10.71 -26.02
C LYS A 429 3.67 -9.76 -24.94
N ALA A 430 4.41 -9.68 -23.85
CA ALA A 430 4.02 -8.97 -22.64
C ALA A 430 5.25 -8.31 -21.96
N PRO A 431 5.88 -7.30 -22.60
CA PRO A 431 7.07 -6.66 -22.05
C PRO A 431 6.79 -5.97 -20.73
N ILE A 432 7.68 -6.16 -19.79
CA ILE A 432 7.69 -5.44 -18.50
C ILE A 432 8.31 -4.07 -18.73
N ARG A 433 7.51 -3.00 -18.52
CA ARG A 433 7.94 -1.63 -18.81
C ARG A 433 8.24 -0.83 -17.56
N GLN A 434 7.74 -1.24 -16.39
CA GLN A 434 7.93 -0.51 -15.15
C GLN A 434 7.69 -1.40 -13.93
N SER A 435 7.87 -0.82 -12.75
CA SER A 435 7.54 -1.43 -11.47
C SER A 435 6.47 -0.61 -10.72
N ASN A 436 6.10 -1.07 -9.54
CA ASN A 436 5.14 -0.41 -8.64
C ASN A 436 5.80 0.71 -7.80
N LEU A 437 5.09 1.21 -6.77
CA LEU A 437 5.57 2.26 -5.87
C LEU A 437 6.93 1.95 -5.24
N CYS A 438 7.13 0.73 -4.75
CA CYS A 438 8.30 0.33 -3.97
C CYS A 438 9.37 -0.44 -4.77
N ALA A 439 9.17 -0.60 -6.08
CA ALA A 439 10.07 -1.28 -7.02
C ALA A 439 10.30 -2.78 -6.73
N GLU A 440 9.35 -3.45 -6.04
CA GLU A 440 9.43 -4.87 -5.71
C GLU A 440 8.63 -5.79 -6.63
N VAL A 441 7.73 -5.24 -7.45
CA VAL A 441 6.90 -6.01 -8.40
C VAL A 441 7.04 -5.45 -9.79
N THR A 442 7.38 -6.30 -10.75
CA THR A 442 7.45 -5.97 -12.17
C THR A 442 6.39 -6.74 -12.94
N LEU A 443 5.51 -6.02 -13.63
CA LEU A 443 4.40 -6.60 -14.37
C LEU A 443 4.30 -5.95 -15.75
N PRO A 444 3.84 -6.71 -16.77
CA PRO A 444 3.48 -6.11 -18.05
C PRO A 444 2.33 -5.13 -17.88
N CYS A 445 2.44 -3.98 -18.52
CA CYS A 445 1.37 -3.00 -18.58
C CYS A 445 1.26 -2.43 -20.00
N LYS A 446 0.10 -1.86 -20.29
CA LYS A 446 -0.17 -1.16 -21.54
C LYS A 446 -0.66 0.23 -21.22
N PRO A 447 -0.29 1.25 -22.02
CA PRO A 447 -0.79 2.60 -21.84
C PRO A 447 -2.31 2.65 -21.84
N LEU A 448 -2.86 3.39 -20.91
CA LEU A 448 -4.28 3.79 -20.99
C LEU A 448 -4.42 4.77 -22.15
N ARG A 449 -5.37 4.51 -23.05
CA ARG A 449 -5.61 5.35 -24.23
C ARG A 449 -6.78 6.30 -24.08
N ASP A 450 -7.68 5.99 -23.16
CA ASP A 450 -8.92 6.69 -22.91
C ASP A 450 -9.21 6.67 -21.41
N ILE A 451 -9.93 7.66 -20.90
CA ILE A 451 -10.37 7.73 -19.51
C ILE A 451 -11.20 6.49 -19.11
N ASN A 452 -11.82 5.83 -20.06
CA ASN A 452 -12.61 4.62 -19.85
C ASN A 452 -11.78 3.33 -19.87
N ASP A 453 -10.53 3.34 -20.31
CA ASP A 453 -9.70 2.14 -20.43
C ASP A 453 -9.32 1.53 -19.08
N GLY A 454 -9.09 2.36 -18.05
CA GLY A 454 -8.70 1.92 -16.70
C GLY A 454 -9.87 1.77 -15.74
N VAL A 455 -11.01 2.30 -16.07
CA VAL A 455 -12.21 2.38 -15.19
C VAL A 455 -13.26 1.34 -15.61
N GLY A 456 -12.77 0.21 -16.05
CA GLY A 456 -13.62 -0.97 -16.21
C GLY A 456 -14.83 -0.77 -17.10
N LYS A 457 -14.71 -1.16 -18.35
CA LYS A 457 -15.85 -1.69 -19.13
C LYS A 457 -16.48 -2.93 -18.45
N LYS A 458 -16.11 -3.20 -17.20
CA LYS A 458 -16.73 -4.19 -16.32
C LYS A 458 -17.40 -3.47 -15.17
N MET A 459 -18.51 -2.81 -15.43
CA MET A 459 -19.49 -2.60 -14.38
C MET A 459 -20.00 -3.98 -13.97
N LEU A 460 -19.85 -4.32 -12.68
CA LEU A 460 -20.55 -5.46 -12.11
C LEU A 460 -22.03 -5.08 -12.02
N VAL A 461 -22.79 -5.41 -13.06
CA VAL A 461 -24.23 -5.28 -13.02
C VAL A 461 -24.75 -6.43 -12.14
N ARG A 462 -25.38 -6.09 -11.02
CA ARG A 462 -26.15 -7.06 -10.23
C ARG A 462 -27.41 -7.38 -11.00
N ILE A 463 -27.44 -8.57 -11.60
CA ILE A 463 -28.64 -9.07 -12.28
C ILE A 463 -29.54 -9.70 -11.22
N PRO A 464 -30.79 -9.25 -11.05
CA PRO A 464 -31.74 -9.89 -10.14
C PRO A 464 -31.86 -11.38 -10.43
N LYS A 465 -31.99 -12.21 -9.39
CA LYS A 465 -32.12 -13.68 -9.56
C LYS A 465 -33.22 -14.06 -10.55
N SER A 466 -34.30 -13.32 -10.61
CA SER A 466 -35.42 -13.52 -11.54
C SER A 466 -35.05 -13.32 -13.02
N GLN A 467 -34.00 -12.53 -13.31
CA GLN A 467 -33.54 -12.25 -14.68
C GLN A 467 -32.28 -13.04 -15.08
N TYR A 468 -31.73 -13.81 -14.18
CA TYR A 468 -30.44 -14.49 -14.40
C TYR A 468 -30.49 -15.49 -15.58
N GLN A 469 -31.58 -16.24 -15.74
CA GLN A 469 -31.74 -17.19 -16.84
C GLN A 469 -31.86 -16.49 -18.21
N ALA A 470 -32.57 -15.37 -18.25
CA ALA A 470 -32.67 -14.55 -19.45
C ALA A 470 -31.30 -13.96 -19.83
N TYR A 471 -30.53 -13.51 -18.84
CA TYR A 471 -29.17 -13.04 -19.04
C TYR A 471 -28.24 -14.13 -19.58
N LEU A 472 -28.28 -15.34 -19.04
CA LEU A 472 -27.46 -16.46 -19.52
C LEU A 472 -27.75 -16.80 -20.99
N LYS A 473 -29.03 -16.82 -21.37
CA LYS A 473 -29.44 -17.03 -22.77
C LYS A 473 -28.92 -15.92 -23.67
N TRP A 474 -29.15 -14.65 -23.28
CA TRP A 474 -28.65 -13.51 -24.03
C TRP A 474 -27.12 -13.51 -24.17
N LYS A 475 -26.38 -13.88 -23.10
CA LYS A 475 -24.92 -13.95 -23.11
C LYS A 475 -24.37 -15.04 -24.03
N GLN A 476 -25.06 -16.17 -24.18
CA GLN A 476 -24.72 -17.21 -25.14
C GLN A 476 -24.89 -16.73 -26.58
N GLU A 477 -25.94 -15.96 -26.86
CA GLU A 477 -26.21 -15.37 -28.17
C GLU A 477 -25.27 -14.19 -28.51
N ASN A 478 -24.72 -13.53 -27.48
CA ASN A 478 -23.88 -12.33 -27.60
C ASN A 478 -22.56 -12.45 -26.79
N PRO A 479 -21.65 -13.38 -27.13
CA PRO A 479 -20.49 -13.71 -26.29
C PRO A 479 -19.53 -12.53 -26.07
N ASN A 480 -19.46 -11.59 -26.99
CA ASN A 480 -18.55 -10.44 -26.95
C ASN A 480 -19.20 -9.13 -26.45
N MET A 481 -20.47 -9.16 -26.11
CA MET A 481 -21.18 -7.99 -25.60
C MET A 481 -21.39 -8.07 -24.08
N ALA A 482 -21.29 -6.93 -23.40
CA ALA A 482 -21.70 -6.76 -22.01
C ALA A 482 -23.03 -5.98 -21.98
N LEU A 483 -23.98 -6.47 -21.18
CA LEU A 483 -25.24 -5.74 -20.95
C LEU A 483 -24.98 -4.64 -19.91
N VAL A 484 -25.30 -3.41 -20.27
CA VAL A 484 -25.34 -2.27 -19.34
C VAL A 484 -26.78 -1.78 -19.32
N THR A 485 -27.47 -1.95 -18.20
CA THR A 485 -28.77 -1.32 -17.99
C THR A 485 -28.57 -0.13 -17.05
N THR A 486 -29.11 1.02 -17.42
CA THR A 486 -29.03 2.26 -16.65
C THR A 486 -30.02 2.31 -15.47
N GLU A 487 -30.89 1.33 -15.33
CA GLU A 487 -31.94 1.27 -14.30
C GLU A 487 -31.45 0.75 -12.94
N ASP A 488 -30.18 0.24 -12.84
CA ASP A 488 -29.60 -0.31 -11.62
C ASP A 488 -28.52 0.62 -10.99
N LEU A 489 -28.55 1.92 -11.31
CA LEU A 489 -27.55 2.90 -10.85
C LEU A 489 -28.06 3.83 -9.72
N ASP A 490 -29.24 3.56 -9.15
CA ASP A 490 -29.78 4.28 -7.99
C ASP A 490 -29.46 3.59 -6.66
#